data_84cb1805cc6d779c34d4e7c7b638b224
#
_entry.id   84cb1805cc6d779c34d4e7c7b638b224
#
_cell.length_a   1.000
_cell.length_b   1.000
_cell.length_c   1.000
_cell.angle_alpha   90.00
_cell.angle_beta   90.00
_cell.angle_gamma   90.00
#
_symmetry.space_group_name_H-M   'P 1'
#
loop_
_entity.id
_entity.type
_entity.pdbx_description
1 polymer ?
#
loop_
_entity_poly.entity_id
_entity_poly.type
_entity_poly.pdbx_seq_one_letter_code
_entity_poly.pdbx_strand_id
1 'polypeptide(L)'
;ARPISKVSVNKMIPLKVDGEIHYLVIVEVHYVQRLPELYFLPMCFMPSDSMVDKAEYTAQSVICRAEVQGKLGFVIDSSYHKGFRDFLFVSMDRKLRIKEEEGTLEFNSSVFAKLNSDEVESKILKADSSNTAMVYNDKYFFKFYRKIETEINPDLEIVRFLSENTSFRNAPKYAGSVEFRDNEGNIIVFGLLQEKVDNQGDSWVMTIDSVGRFYERIMAKAKKEKLPPLINKAASSILASGFFAFLLAITDKTNFSSFL
;
A
#
# COMPACT_ATOMS: atom_id res chain seq x y z
N ALA A 1 -20.18 5.51 2.25
CA ALA A 1 -19.51 5.34 0.95
C ALA A 1 -19.62 6.63 0.17
N ARG A 2 -18.59 7.03 -0.56
CA ARG A 2 -18.59 8.25 -1.39
C ARG A 2 -19.25 7.91 -2.73
N PRO A 3 -20.29 8.63 -3.19
CA PRO A 3 -20.94 8.31 -4.45
C PRO A 3 -20.01 8.61 -5.64
N ILE A 4 -19.71 7.59 -6.41
CA ILE A 4 -18.92 7.67 -7.64
C ILE A 4 -19.85 8.08 -8.78
N SER A 5 -19.46 9.08 -9.57
CA SER A 5 -20.20 9.52 -10.75
C SER A 5 -19.67 8.89 -12.05
N LYS A 6 -18.34 8.69 -12.14
CA LYS A 6 -17.69 8.14 -13.33
C LYS A 6 -16.35 7.51 -12.95
N VAL A 7 -15.97 6.46 -13.68
CA VAL A 7 -14.61 5.90 -13.66
C VAL A 7 -14.10 5.88 -15.09
N SER A 8 -12.87 6.33 -15.31
CA SER A 8 -12.21 6.30 -16.61
C SER A 8 -10.77 5.79 -16.48
N VAL A 9 -10.29 5.12 -17.51
CA VAL A 9 -8.87 4.78 -17.60
C VAL A 9 -8.12 6.05 -17.97
N ASN A 10 -7.18 6.44 -17.11
CA ASN A 10 -6.30 7.58 -17.35
C ASN A 10 -5.06 7.14 -18.14
N LYS A 11 -4.43 6.03 -17.70
CA LYS A 11 -3.23 5.49 -18.34
C LYS A 11 -3.19 3.96 -18.21
N MET A 12 -2.64 3.29 -19.21
CA MET A 12 -2.46 1.84 -19.20
C MET A 12 -1.10 1.49 -19.82
N ILE A 13 -0.19 0.96 -19.01
CA ILE A 13 1.16 0.60 -19.38
C ILE A 13 1.25 -0.92 -19.44
N PRO A 14 1.47 -1.54 -20.61
CA PRO A 14 1.66 -2.97 -20.73
C PRO A 14 3.05 -3.37 -20.21
N LEU A 15 3.12 -4.48 -19.50
CA LEU A 15 4.35 -5.01 -18.93
C LEU A 15 4.42 -6.53 -19.19
N LYS A 16 5.39 -6.96 -19.95
CA LYS A 16 5.59 -8.38 -20.25
C LYS A 16 6.40 -9.04 -19.15
N VAL A 17 5.81 -10.00 -18.45
CA VAL A 17 6.43 -10.75 -17.35
C VAL A 17 6.22 -12.24 -17.62
N ASP A 18 7.30 -13.00 -17.72
CA ASP A 18 7.31 -14.47 -17.92
C ASP A 18 6.38 -14.96 -19.06
N GLY A 19 6.24 -14.13 -20.10
CA GLY A 19 5.40 -14.44 -21.26
C GLY A 19 3.94 -13.99 -21.13
N GLU A 20 3.51 -13.57 -19.98
CA GLU A 20 2.19 -13.00 -19.70
C GLU A 20 2.22 -11.47 -19.79
N ILE A 21 1.07 -10.87 -20.11
CA ILE A 21 0.96 -9.40 -20.16
C ILE A 21 0.24 -8.93 -18.90
N HIS A 22 0.94 -8.14 -18.12
CA HIS A 22 0.39 -7.38 -17.01
C HIS A 22 0.16 -5.94 -17.45
N TYR A 23 -0.88 -5.30 -16.95
CA TYR A 23 -1.17 -3.91 -17.23
C TYR A 23 -1.08 -3.10 -15.95
N LEU A 24 -0.24 -2.07 -15.97
CA LEU A 24 -0.21 -1.07 -14.91
C LEU A 24 -1.24 -0.01 -15.26
N VAL A 25 -2.43 -0.10 -14.65
CA VAL A 25 -3.57 0.76 -15.01
C VAL A 25 -3.74 1.85 -13.98
N ILE A 26 -3.81 3.09 -14.44
CA ILE A 26 -4.23 4.23 -13.65
C ILE A 26 -5.67 4.55 -14.02
N VAL A 27 -6.55 4.51 -13.02
CA VAL A 27 -7.95 4.89 -13.17
C VAL A 27 -8.21 6.20 -12.48
N GLU A 28 -8.99 7.06 -13.13
CA GLU A 28 -9.49 8.30 -12.57
C GLU A 28 -10.92 8.09 -12.10
N VAL A 29 -11.14 8.30 -10.81
CA VAL A 29 -12.45 8.15 -10.16
C VAL A 29 -13.02 9.54 -9.88
N HIS A 30 -14.13 9.85 -10.53
CA HIS A 30 -14.87 11.09 -10.33
C HIS A 30 -15.97 10.87 -9.29
N TYR A 31 -16.06 11.78 -8.34
CA TYR A 31 -17.08 11.80 -7.29
C TYR A 31 -18.09 12.91 -7.54
N VAL A 32 -19.29 12.76 -7.00
CA VAL A 32 -20.39 13.74 -7.19
C VAL A 32 -20.06 15.12 -6.61
N GLN A 33 -19.26 15.18 -5.52
CA GLN A 33 -19.01 16.42 -4.76
C GLN A 33 -17.53 16.63 -4.38
N ARG A 34 -16.57 15.99 -5.09
CA ARG A 34 -15.14 16.11 -4.81
C ARG A 34 -14.34 16.15 -6.10
N LEU A 35 -13.08 16.58 -5.99
CA LEU A 35 -12.11 16.45 -7.07
C LEU A 35 -11.88 14.96 -7.40
N PRO A 36 -11.59 14.64 -8.65
CA PRO A 36 -11.22 13.29 -9.07
C PRO A 36 -9.99 12.80 -8.30
N GLU A 37 -9.93 11.50 -8.09
CA GLU A 37 -8.79 10.85 -7.47
C GLU A 37 -8.22 9.79 -8.43
N LEU A 38 -6.90 9.63 -8.44
CA LEU A 38 -6.22 8.62 -9.24
C LEU A 38 -5.93 7.38 -8.39
N TYR A 39 -6.23 6.23 -8.99
CA TYR A 39 -5.97 4.94 -8.37
C TYR A 39 -5.16 4.05 -9.29
N PHE A 40 -4.24 3.31 -8.72
CA PHE A 40 -3.37 2.39 -9.41
C PHE A 40 -3.84 0.94 -9.23
N LEU A 41 -4.08 0.27 -10.34
CA LEU A 41 -4.55 -1.10 -10.42
C LEU A 41 -3.66 -1.90 -11.37
N PRO A 42 -2.62 -2.58 -10.86
CA PRO A 42 -1.89 -3.54 -11.67
C PRO A 42 -2.78 -4.77 -11.88
N MET A 43 -2.99 -5.19 -13.12
CA MET A 43 -3.88 -6.31 -13.40
C MET A 43 -3.35 -7.19 -14.54
N CYS A 44 -3.70 -8.46 -14.52
CA CYS A 44 -3.48 -9.38 -15.62
C CYS A 44 -4.67 -10.33 -15.80
N PHE A 45 -4.76 -10.92 -16.97
CA PHE A 45 -5.74 -11.95 -17.25
C PHE A 45 -5.12 -13.33 -17.01
N MET A 46 -5.80 -14.15 -16.21
CA MET A 46 -5.42 -15.53 -15.93
C MET A 46 -6.51 -16.47 -16.47
N PRO A 47 -6.19 -17.37 -17.42
CA PRO A 47 -7.12 -18.40 -17.87
C PRO A 47 -7.55 -19.31 -16.71
N SER A 48 -8.80 -19.79 -16.74
CA SER A 48 -9.35 -20.66 -15.68
C SER A 48 -8.50 -21.89 -15.42
N ASP A 49 -7.93 -22.49 -16.47
CA ASP A 49 -7.10 -23.69 -16.38
C ASP A 49 -5.78 -23.43 -15.63
N SER A 50 -5.30 -22.18 -15.64
CA SER A 50 -4.04 -21.79 -14.98
C SER A 50 -4.25 -21.48 -13.49
N MET A 51 -5.49 -21.36 -13.01
CA MET A 51 -5.79 -21.00 -11.61
C MET A 51 -5.98 -22.22 -10.69
N VAL A 52 -6.24 -23.40 -11.25
CA VAL A 52 -6.69 -24.58 -10.49
C VAL A 52 -5.64 -25.07 -9.48
N ASP A 53 -4.36 -24.81 -9.71
CA ASP A 53 -3.26 -25.32 -8.86
C ASP A 53 -2.52 -24.25 -8.04
N LYS A 54 -2.96 -22.99 -8.06
CA LYS A 54 -2.22 -21.91 -7.40
C LYS A 54 -2.95 -21.44 -6.13
N ALA A 55 -2.53 -21.96 -4.98
CA ALA A 55 -3.01 -21.57 -3.64
C ALA A 55 -2.80 -20.06 -3.32
N GLU A 56 -2.08 -19.34 -4.16
CA GLU A 56 -1.79 -17.91 -4.02
C GLU A 56 -3.00 -17.02 -4.36
N TYR A 57 -3.95 -17.51 -5.20
CA TYR A 57 -5.11 -16.72 -5.62
C TYR A 57 -6.26 -16.88 -4.66
N THR A 58 -6.42 -15.89 -3.81
CA THR A 58 -7.58 -15.77 -2.91
C THR A 58 -8.71 -15.01 -3.59
N ALA A 59 -9.92 -15.07 -3.02
CA ALA A 59 -11.04 -14.25 -3.48
C ALA A 59 -10.71 -12.75 -3.53
N GLN A 60 -9.73 -12.30 -2.75
CA GLN A 60 -9.28 -10.90 -2.72
C GLN A 60 -8.42 -10.51 -3.93
N SER A 61 -7.79 -11.47 -4.60
CA SER A 61 -6.99 -11.19 -5.80
C SER A 61 -7.84 -11.03 -7.05
N VAL A 62 -9.06 -11.56 -7.08
CA VAL A 62 -9.93 -11.57 -8.26
C VAL A 62 -10.70 -10.26 -8.35
N ILE A 63 -10.51 -9.54 -9.46
CA ILE A 63 -11.25 -8.31 -9.78
C ILE A 63 -12.57 -8.67 -10.45
N CYS A 64 -12.53 -9.48 -11.52
CA CYS A 64 -13.73 -9.94 -12.23
C CYS A 64 -13.46 -11.20 -13.05
N ARG A 65 -14.55 -11.85 -13.50
CA ARG A 65 -14.48 -12.87 -14.54
C ARG A 65 -14.50 -12.20 -15.91
N ALA A 66 -13.75 -12.74 -16.85
CA ALA A 66 -13.66 -12.21 -18.21
C ALA A 66 -13.45 -13.33 -19.21
N GLU A 67 -13.80 -13.04 -20.46
CA GLU A 67 -13.42 -13.84 -21.60
C GLU A 67 -12.49 -13.00 -22.48
N VAL A 68 -11.30 -13.51 -22.75
CA VAL A 68 -10.29 -12.84 -23.56
C VAL A 68 -9.87 -13.79 -24.68
N GLN A 69 -10.06 -13.37 -25.93
CA GLN A 69 -9.73 -14.18 -27.12
C GLN A 69 -10.35 -15.60 -27.08
N GLY A 70 -11.61 -15.72 -26.62
CA GLY A 70 -12.32 -16.99 -26.52
C GLY A 70 -11.91 -17.87 -25.33
N LYS A 71 -11.05 -17.40 -24.45
CA LYS A 71 -10.65 -18.10 -23.22
C LYS A 71 -11.36 -17.49 -22.02
N LEU A 72 -12.09 -18.32 -21.29
CA LEU A 72 -12.67 -17.92 -20.00
C LEU A 72 -11.57 -17.86 -18.93
N GLY A 73 -11.67 -16.88 -18.05
CA GLY A 73 -10.70 -16.69 -16.99
C GLY A 73 -11.09 -15.58 -16.02
N PHE A 74 -10.09 -15.04 -15.37
CA PHE A 74 -10.24 -14.02 -14.35
C PHE A 74 -9.24 -12.88 -14.60
N VAL A 75 -9.70 -11.66 -14.43
CA VAL A 75 -8.81 -10.51 -14.24
C VAL A 75 -8.45 -10.48 -12.77
N ILE A 76 -7.17 -10.55 -12.49
CA ILE A 76 -6.64 -10.53 -11.14
C ILE A 76 -5.76 -9.30 -10.90
N ASP A 77 -5.63 -8.92 -9.64
CA ASP A 77 -4.62 -7.96 -9.21
C ASP A 77 -3.23 -8.61 -9.34
N SER A 78 -2.37 -8.05 -10.19
CA SER A 78 -1.04 -8.58 -10.47
C SER A 78 -0.13 -8.66 -9.26
N SER A 79 -0.38 -7.88 -8.22
CA SER A 79 0.41 -7.96 -6.99
C SER A 79 0.31 -9.32 -6.30
N TYR A 80 -0.76 -10.08 -6.55
CA TYR A 80 -0.87 -11.45 -6.08
C TYR A 80 -0.17 -12.48 -6.98
N HIS A 81 0.30 -12.08 -8.17
CA HIS A 81 1.06 -12.96 -9.06
C HIS A 81 2.54 -12.95 -8.68
N LYS A 82 3.08 -14.12 -8.30
CA LYS A 82 4.47 -14.22 -7.82
C LYS A 82 5.47 -13.72 -8.86
N GLY A 83 5.36 -14.14 -10.11
CA GLY A 83 6.25 -13.70 -11.19
C GLY A 83 6.26 -12.18 -11.37
N PHE A 84 5.10 -11.53 -11.22
CA PHE A 84 5.02 -10.05 -11.25
C PHE A 84 5.77 -9.41 -10.07
N ARG A 85 5.61 -9.93 -8.86
CA ARG A 85 6.36 -9.43 -7.70
C ARG A 85 7.85 -9.58 -7.88
N ASP A 86 8.27 -10.77 -8.30
CA ASP A 86 9.70 -11.08 -8.52
C ASP A 86 10.28 -10.19 -9.64
N PHE A 87 9.51 -9.97 -10.71
CA PHE A 87 9.89 -9.03 -11.78
C PHE A 87 10.12 -7.61 -11.27
N LEU A 88 9.26 -7.09 -10.39
CA LEU A 88 9.44 -5.76 -9.79
C LEU A 88 10.79 -5.67 -9.06
N PHE A 89 11.12 -6.67 -8.24
CA PHE A 89 12.34 -6.67 -7.45
C PHE A 89 13.59 -6.79 -8.33
N VAL A 90 13.59 -7.75 -9.27
CA VAL A 90 14.67 -7.95 -10.24
C VAL A 90 14.89 -6.69 -11.09
N SER A 91 13.81 -6.04 -11.51
CA SER A 91 13.88 -4.82 -12.31
C SER A 91 14.49 -3.64 -11.54
N MET A 92 14.19 -3.52 -10.23
CA MET A 92 14.84 -2.52 -9.38
C MET A 92 16.33 -2.81 -9.20
N ASP A 93 16.72 -4.07 -8.98
CA ASP A 93 18.13 -4.45 -8.87
C ASP A 93 18.92 -4.09 -10.14
N ARG A 94 18.32 -4.38 -11.31
CA ARG A 94 18.89 -4.08 -12.62
C ARG A 94 18.73 -2.63 -13.08
N LYS A 95 18.04 -1.79 -12.34
CA LYS A 95 17.71 -0.40 -12.71
C LYS A 95 17.09 -0.29 -14.09
N LEU A 96 16.13 -1.18 -14.37
CA LEU A 96 15.50 -1.29 -15.67
C LEU A 96 14.72 0.00 -16.00
N ARG A 97 14.74 0.36 -17.29
CA ARG A 97 13.94 1.44 -17.86
C ARG A 97 13.18 0.93 -19.06
N ILE A 98 11.87 1.05 -19.04
CA ILE A 98 10.99 0.62 -20.13
C ILE A 98 10.37 1.89 -20.73
N LYS A 99 10.70 2.13 -22.00
CA LYS A 99 10.14 3.25 -22.76
C LYS A 99 8.77 2.85 -23.30
N GLU A 100 7.81 3.74 -23.09
CA GLU A 100 6.46 3.70 -23.61
C GLU A 100 6.16 4.96 -24.41
N GLU A 101 5.09 5.00 -25.16
CA GLU A 101 4.71 6.15 -25.99
C GLU A 101 4.53 7.43 -25.16
N GLU A 102 3.95 7.30 -23.97
CA GLU A 102 3.63 8.42 -23.09
C GLU A 102 4.68 8.71 -22.01
N GLY A 103 5.81 7.99 -22.01
CA GLY A 103 6.85 8.20 -21.02
C GLY A 103 7.76 7.01 -20.80
N THR A 104 8.35 6.93 -19.61
CA THR A 104 9.28 5.87 -19.24
C THR A 104 8.93 5.31 -17.85
N LEU A 105 8.76 4.00 -17.77
CA LEU A 105 8.69 3.29 -16.50
C LEU A 105 10.11 3.05 -16.00
N GLU A 106 10.42 3.57 -14.83
CA GLU A 106 11.75 3.52 -14.21
C GLU A 106 11.72 2.67 -12.95
N PHE A 107 12.63 1.71 -12.90
CA PHE A 107 12.89 0.90 -11.72
C PHE A 107 14.22 1.38 -11.11
N ASN A 108 14.15 2.01 -9.96
CA ASN A 108 15.32 2.61 -9.32
C ASN A 108 15.77 1.77 -8.12
N SER A 109 17.07 1.73 -7.87
CA SER A 109 17.61 1.21 -6.62
C SER A 109 18.70 2.14 -6.06
N SER A 110 18.76 2.21 -4.74
CA SER A 110 19.80 2.95 -4.04
C SER A 110 21.17 2.36 -4.31
N VAL A 111 22.18 3.20 -4.39
CA VAL A 111 23.58 2.75 -4.49
C VAL A 111 24.07 2.06 -3.22
N PHE A 112 23.38 2.26 -2.12
CA PHE A 112 23.69 1.64 -0.83
C PHE A 112 22.94 0.35 -0.58
N ALA A 113 21.90 0.07 -1.36
CA ALA A 113 21.14 -1.18 -1.26
C ALA A 113 21.84 -2.29 -2.07
N LYS A 114 22.09 -3.42 -1.42
CA LYS A 114 22.58 -4.63 -2.09
C LYS A 114 21.40 -5.56 -2.32
N LEU A 115 20.62 -5.24 -3.35
CA LEU A 115 19.55 -6.12 -3.79
C LEU A 115 20.22 -7.38 -4.37
N ASN A 116 19.71 -8.56 -3.99
CA ASN A 116 20.14 -9.82 -4.57
C ASN A 116 18.95 -10.41 -5.32
N SER A 117 19.02 -10.40 -6.64
CA SER A 117 17.97 -10.89 -7.54
C SER A 117 18.18 -12.33 -8.03
N ASP A 118 19.22 -13.02 -7.56
CA ASP A 118 19.48 -14.41 -7.95
C ASP A 118 18.44 -15.37 -7.36
N GLU A 119 18.00 -15.09 -6.14
CA GLU A 119 16.90 -15.80 -5.47
C GLU A 119 15.94 -14.78 -4.87
N VAL A 120 14.71 -14.71 -5.40
CA VAL A 120 13.68 -13.80 -4.92
C VAL A 120 12.61 -14.57 -4.17
N GLU A 121 12.50 -14.31 -2.88
CA GLU A 121 11.37 -14.74 -2.07
C GLU A 121 10.47 -13.52 -1.81
N SER A 122 9.23 -13.56 -2.34
CA SER A 122 8.27 -12.47 -2.19
C SER A 122 7.02 -12.92 -1.45
N LYS A 123 6.59 -12.13 -0.46
CA LYS A 123 5.38 -12.39 0.31
C LYS A 123 4.51 -11.13 0.37
N ILE A 124 3.20 -11.30 0.18
CA ILE A 124 2.24 -10.22 0.45
C ILE A 124 1.92 -10.25 1.94
N LEU A 125 2.00 -9.09 2.57
CA LEU A 125 1.48 -8.91 3.91
C LEU A 125 -0.02 -8.62 3.82
N LYS A 126 -0.82 -9.21 4.70
CA LYS A 126 -2.23 -8.84 4.85
C LYS A 126 -2.29 -7.36 5.23
N ALA A 127 -2.65 -6.53 4.28
CA ALA A 127 -2.74 -5.09 4.51
C ALA A 127 -4.19 -4.70 4.77
N ASP A 128 -4.42 -4.09 5.92
CA ASP A 128 -5.63 -3.31 6.23
C ASP A 128 -5.49 -1.85 5.79
N SER A 129 -4.57 -1.54 4.89
CA SER A 129 -4.25 -0.18 4.48
C SER A 129 -4.64 0.09 3.02
N SER A 130 -4.67 1.37 2.65
CA SER A 130 -4.86 1.85 1.28
C SER A 130 -3.72 1.45 0.32
N ASN A 131 -2.68 0.78 0.81
CA ASN A 131 -1.52 0.32 0.04
C ASN A 131 -1.43 -1.21 0.09
N THR A 132 -0.80 -1.81 -0.91
CA THR A 132 -0.40 -3.22 -0.82
C THR A 132 1.04 -3.29 -0.33
N ALA A 133 1.26 -4.04 0.74
CA ALA A 133 2.57 -4.25 1.32
C ALA A 133 3.12 -5.63 0.94
N MET A 134 4.40 -5.66 0.56
CA MET A 134 5.12 -6.88 0.21
C MET A 134 6.45 -6.93 0.96
N VAL A 135 6.94 -8.12 1.23
CA VAL A 135 8.28 -8.33 1.78
C VAL A 135 9.08 -9.15 0.79
N TYR A 136 10.32 -8.73 0.55
CA TYR A 136 11.28 -9.43 -0.28
C TYR A 136 12.46 -9.92 0.56
N ASN A 137 12.77 -11.22 0.42
CA ASN A 137 13.92 -11.89 1.04
C ASN A 137 14.02 -11.66 2.56
N ASP A 138 12.89 -11.41 3.22
CA ASP A 138 12.77 -11.00 4.63
C ASP A 138 13.64 -9.78 5.04
N LYS A 139 14.14 -9.05 4.05
CA LYS A 139 15.07 -7.91 4.23
C LYS A 139 14.49 -6.59 3.77
N TYR A 140 13.57 -6.60 2.83
CA TYR A 140 13.04 -5.39 2.22
C TYR A 140 11.54 -5.36 2.32
N PHE A 141 11.01 -4.18 2.60
CA PHE A 141 9.58 -3.88 2.65
C PHE A 141 9.23 -3.00 1.46
N PHE A 142 8.28 -3.43 0.65
CA PHE A 142 7.80 -2.69 -0.51
C PHE A 142 6.37 -2.22 -0.28
N LYS A 143 6.17 -0.91 -0.37
CA LYS A 143 4.87 -0.26 -0.40
C LYS A 143 4.45 -0.06 -1.85
N PHE A 144 3.31 -0.62 -2.23
CA PHE A 144 2.70 -0.40 -3.53
C PHE A 144 1.51 0.53 -3.34
N TYR A 145 1.61 1.76 -3.84
CA TYR A 145 0.61 2.79 -3.62
C TYR A 145 -0.62 2.54 -4.48
N ARG A 146 -1.80 2.45 -3.84
CA ARG A 146 -3.07 2.25 -4.56
C ARG A 146 -3.75 3.56 -4.92
N LYS A 147 -3.67 4.54 -4.06
CA LYS A 147 -4.01 5.92 -4.38
C LYS A 147 -2.73 6.63 -4.74
N ILE A 148 -2.70 7.25 -5.91
CA ILE A 148 -1.54 7.98 -6.42
C ILE A 148 -1.88 9.45 -6.59
N GLU A 149 -0.86 10.27 -6.48
CA GLU A 149 -0.93 11.70 -6.69
C GLU A 149 0.01 12.09 -7.82
N THR A 150 -0.31 13.16 -8.52
CA THR A 150 0.50 13.69 -9.62
C THR A 150 1.65 14.55 -9.14
N GLU A 151 1.71 14.78 -7.84
CA GLU A 151 2.78 15.52 -7.16
C GLU A 151 3.83 14.56 -6.58
N ILE A 152 4.94 15.13 -6.11
CA ILE A 152 6.03 14.37 -5.48
C ILE A 152 5.45 13.62 -4.27
N ASN A 153 5.66 12.31 -4.24
CA ASN A 153 5.21 11.47 -3.13
C ASN A 153 6.11 11.71 -1.90
N PRO A 154 5.57 12.27 -0.80
CA PRO A 154 6.38 12.64 0.37
C PRO A 154 7.09 11.44 1.03
N ASP A 155 6.45 10.26 1.03
CA ASP A 155 7.05 9.02 1.56
C ASP A 155 8.36 8.70 0.83
N LEU A 156 8.36 8.77 -0.50
CA LEU A 156 9.54 8.51 -1.30
C LEU A 156 10.59 9.60 -1.13
N GLU A 157 10.17 10.87 -1.23
CA GLU A 157 11.08 12.02 -1.15
C GLU A 157 11.84 12.03 0.18
N ILE A 158 11.11 11.95 1.29
CA ILE A 158 11.70 12.02 2.63
C ILE A 158 12.63 10.83 2.88
N VAL A 159 12.18 9.61 2.61
CA VAL A 159 12.97 8.40 2.87
C VAL A 159 14.23 8.38 2.00
N ARG A 160 14.12 8.76 0.72
CA ARG A 160 15.28 8.87 -0.20
C ARG A 160 16.26 9.94 0.29
N PHE A 161 15.77 11.14 0.62
CA PHE A 161 16.61 12.24 1.08
C PHE A 161 17.34 11.88 2.37
N LEU A 162 16.66 11.35 3.38
CA LEU A 162 17.27 10.96 4.64
C LEU A 162 18.34 9.88 4.44
N SER A 163 18.10 8.93 3.54
CA SER A 163 19.00 7.80 3.29
C SER A 163 20.25 8.20 2.50
N GLU A 164 20.10 9.09 1.51
CA GLU A 164 21.16 9.39 0.54
C GLU A 164 21.92 10.67 0.87
N ASN A 165 21.30 11.61 1.59
CA ASN A 165 21.88 12.95 1.82
C ASN A 165 22.16 13.26 3.28
N THR A 166 21.85 12.37 4.22
CA THR A 166 22.03 12.61 5.64
C THR A 166 22.68 11.42 6.36
N SER A 167 23.16 11.65 7.58
CA SER A 167 23.61 10.60 8.49
C SER A 167 22.50 10.07 9.41
N PHE A 168 21.24 10.44 9.17
CA PHE A 168 20.11 10.01 9.99
C PHE A 168 19.88 8.51 9.86
N ARG A 169 19.84 7.79 11.00
CA ARG A 169 19.77 6.31 11.01
C ARG A 169 18.50 5.75 11.63
N ASN A 170 17.62 6.62 12.14
CA ASN A 170 16.39 6.19 12.83
C ASN A 170 15.18 6.17 11.89
N ALA A 171 15.41 5.97 10.59
CA ALA A 171 14.38 5.71 9.58
C ALA A 171 14.79 4.48 8.75
N PRO A 172 13.83 3.73 8.20
CA PRO A 172 14.12 2.69 7.22
C PRO A 172 14.89 3.29 6.05
N LYS A 173 15.94 2.61 5.59
CA LYS A 173 16.71 3.13 4.46
C LYS A 173 15.99 2.91 3.14
N TYR A 174 16.08 3.89 2.27
CA TYR A 174 15.67 3.77 0.90
C TYR A 174 16.47 2.68 0.19
N ALA A 175 15.76 1.73 -0.44
CA ALA A 175 16.36 0.66 -1.20
C ALA A 175 16.02 0.74 -2.70
N GLY A 176 14.85 1.28 -3.06
CA GLY A 176 14.45 1.42 -4.45
C GLY A 176 13.04 2.00 -4.61
N SER A 177 12.66 2.24 -5.87
CA SER A 177 11.32 2.74 -6.23
C SER A 177 10.90 2.28 -7.62
N VAL A 178 9.60 2.29 -7.85
CA VAL A 178 9.00 2.13 -9.18
C VAL A 178 8.27 3.41 -9.51
N GLU A 179 8.71 4.09 -10.56
CA GLU A 179 8.26 5.42 -10.96
C GLU A 179 7.90 5.43 -12.45
N PHE A 180 6.90 6.20 -12.83
CA PHE A 180 6.62 6.52 -14.23
C PHE A 180 6.89 7.99 -14.45
N ARG A 181 7.79 8.30 -15.39
CA ARG A 181 8.09 9.66 -15.83
C ARG A 181 7.45 9.88 -17.19
N ASP A 182 6.51 10.81 -17.26
CA ASP A 182 5.90 11.18 -18.53
C ASP A 182 6.85 12.03 -19.40
N ASN A 183 6.41 12.32 -20.64
CA ASN A 183 7.19 13.09 -21.59
C ASN A 183 7.32 14.60 -21.21
N GLU A 184 6.52 15.08 -20.27
CA GLU A 184 6.58 16.44 -19.72
C GLU A 184 7.51 16.52 -18.50
N GLY A 185 7.96 15.37 -17.98
CA GLY A 185 8.86 15.27 -16.84
C GLY A 185 8.14 15.07 -15.50
N ASN A 186 6.80 14.97 -15.48
CA ASN A 186 6.05 14.66 -14.27
C ASN A 186 6.32 13.22 -13.82
N ILE A 187 6.35 13.00 -12.51
CA ILE A 187 6.66 11.69 -11.94
C ILE A 187 5.46 11.18 -11.18
N ILE A 188 5.04 9.97 -11.52
CA ILE A 188 4.05 9.20 -10.76
C ILE A 188 4.81 8.09 -10.03
N VAL A 189 4.64 8.00 -8.72
CA VAL A 189 5.29 6.98 -7.90
C VAL A 189 4.32 5.81 -7.67
N PHE A 190 4.68 4.64 -8.18
CA PHE A 190 3.90 3.41 -7.97
C PHE A 190 4.28 2.68 -6.69
N GLY A 191 5.54 2.77 -6.28
CA GLY A 191 5.96 2.09 -5.07
C GLY A 191 7.33 2.47 -4.57
N LEU A 192 7.53 2.21 -3.28
CA LEU A 192 8.74 2.46 -2.51
C LEU A 192 9.25 1.16 -1.91
N LEU A 193 10.52 0.82 -2.17
CA LEU A 193 11.26 -0.24 -1.51
C LEU A 193 12.17 0.37 -0.45
N GLN A 194 12.09 -0.14 0.76
CA GLN A 194 12.92 0.26 1.89
C GLN A 194 13.43 -0.94 2.68
N GLU A 195 14.46 -0.77 3.49
CA GLU A 195 14.89 -1.83 4.41
C GLU A 195 13.73 -2.20 5.35
N LYS A 196 13.53 -3.51 5.56
CA LYS A 196 12.57 -4.00 6.55
C LYS A 196 13.12 -3.74 7.94
N VAL A 197 12.32 -3.09 8.77
CA VAL A 197 12.65 -2.90 10.18
C VAL A 197 12.04 -4.06 10.97
N ASP A 198 12.89 -4.78 11.70
CA ASP A 198 12.41 -5.80 12.62
C ASP A 198 11.61 -5.14 13.74
N ASN A 199 10.41 -5.65 13.98
CA ASN A 199 9.51 -5.11 14.97
C ASN A 199 8.81 -6.25 15.73
N GLN A 200 8.35 -5.95 16.94
CA GLN A 200 7.59 -6.88 17.78
C GLN A 200 6.08 -6.81 17.54
N GLY A 201 5.65 -5.98 16.60
CA GLY A 201 4.25 -5.77 16.25
C GLY A 201 3.94 -4.37 15.74
N ASP A 202 2.68 -4.18 15.38
CA ASP A 202 2.17 -2.90 14.90
C ASP A 202 2.07 -1.89 16.06
N SER A 203 2.69 -0.72 15.90
CA SER A 203 2.66 0.36 16.90
C SER A 203 1.24 0.88 17.17
N TRP A 204 0.33 0.78 16.20
CA TRP A 204 -1.08 1.12 16.37
C TRP A 204 -1.75 0.18 17.37
N VAL A 205 -1.58 -1.13 17.22
CA VAL A 205 -2.10 -2.13 18.17
C VAL A 205 -1.54 -1.88 19.57
N MET A 206 -0.23 -1.65 19.68
CA MET A 206 0.42 -1.34 20.96
C MET A 206 -0.13 -0.05 21.60
N THR A 207 -0.42 0.97 20.77
CA THR A 207 -1.00 2.23 21.25
C THR A 207 -2.41 2.01 21.76
N ILE A 208 -3.27 1.32 20.99
CA ILE A 208 -4.65 1.02 21.39
C ILE A 208 -4.68 0.22 22.70
N ASP A 209 -3.84 -0.81 22.83
CA ASP A 209 -3.72 -1.58 24.06
C ASP A 209 -3.26 -0.72 25.25
N SER A 210 -2.33 0.18 25.01
CA SER A 210 -1.82 1.07 26.06
C SER A 210 -2.87 2.07 26.51
N VAL A 211 -3.63 2.63 25.58
CA VAL A 211 -4.79 3.50 25.85
C VAL A 211 -5.88 2.72 26.59
N GLY A 212 -6.19 1.51 26.15
CA GLY A 212 -7.14 0.61 26.83
C GLY A 212 -6.77 0.38 28.28
N ARG A 213 -5.52 -0.05 28.54
CA ARG A 213 -5.01 -0.25 29.91
C ARG A 213 -5.00 1.04 30.73
N PHE A 214 -4.77 2.20 30.11
CA PHE A 214 -4.88 3.48 30.80
C PHE A 214 -6.32 3.75 31.25
N TYR A 215 -7.30 3.59 30.38
CA TYR A 215 -8.70 3.78 30.72
C TYR A 215 -9.20 2.79 31.78
N GLU A 216 -8.83 1.52 31.69
CA GLU A 216 -9.16 0.53 32.72
C GLU A 216 -8.65 0.95 34.11
N ARG A 217 -7.42 1.46 34.19
CA ARG A 217 -6.85 2.00 35.45
C ARG A 217 -7.63 3.21 35.97
N ILE A 218 -8.00 4.14 35.09
CA ILE A 218 -8.79 5.30 35.48
C ILE A 218 -10.16 4.88 36.00
N MET A 219 -10.83 3.97 35.30
CA MET A 219 -12.13 3.42 35.70
C MET A 219 -12.10 2.69 37.04
N ALA A 220 -11.03 1.91 37.27
CA ALA A 220 -10.84 1.22 38.55
C ALA A 220 -10.62 2.23 39.71
N LYS A 221 -9.90 3.33 39.47
CA LYS A 221 -9.73 4.41 40.46
C LYS A 221 -11.02 5.20 40.65
N ALA A 222 -11.77 5.50 39.59
CA ALA A 222 -13.04 6.22 39.66
C ALA A 222 -14.08 5.50 40.52
N LYS A 223 -14.05 4.17 40.59
CA LYS A 223 -14.90 3.36 41.48
C LYS A 223 -14.47 3.43 42.95
N LYS A 224 -13.24 3.78 43.26
CA LYS A 224 -12.68 3.78 44.63
C LYS A 224 -12.54 5.17 45.24
N GLU A 225 -12.41 6.19 44.44
CA GLU A 225 -12.10 7.56 44.85
C GLU A 225 -13.11 8.54 44.23
N LYS A 226 -13.50 9.62 44.97
CA LYS A 226 -14.23 10.74 44.39
C LYS A 226 -13.28 11.49 43.43
N LEU A 227 -13.35 11.17 42.14
CA LEU A 227 -12.60 11.92 41.14
C LEU A 227 -13.14 13.32 40.92
N PRO A 228 -12.27 14.26 40.50
CA PRO A 228 -12.72 15.63 40.13
C PRO A 228 -13.85 15.58 39.10
N PRO A 229 -14.81 16.56 39.14
CA PRO A 229 -16.02 16.53 38.30
C PRO A 229 -15.76 16.38 36.79
N LEU A 230 -14.65 16.93 36.28
CA LEU A 230 -14.26 16.83 34.88
C LEU A 230 -13.90 15.38 34.43
N ILE A 231 -13.24 14.64 35.29
CA ILE A 231 -12.86 13.23 35.03
C ILE A 231 -14.09 12.33 35.12
N ASN A 232 -14.98 12.60 36.10
CA ASN A 232 -16.26 11.91 36.21
C ASN A 232 -17.16 12.14 34.98
N LYS A 233 -17.20 13.38 34.46
CA LYS A 233 -17.98 13.71 33.26
C LYS A 233 -17.41 13.03 32.00
N ALA A 234 -16.10 13.01 31.86
CA ALA A 234 -15.43 12.30 30.77
C ALA A 234 -15.65 10.78 30.87
N ALA A 235 -15.48 10.18 32.03
CA ALA A 235 -15.74 8.76 32.27
C ALA A 235 -17.21 8.38 32.00
N SER A 236 -18.16 9.20 32.46
CA SER A 236 -19.59 8.98 32.22
C SER A 236 -19.98 9.18 30.74
N SER A 237 -19.35 10.13 30.03
CA SER A 237 -19.56 10.36 28.61
C SER A 237 -18.99 9.19 27.78
N ILE A 238 -17.84 8.66 28.15
CA ILE A 238 -17.22 7.48 27.49
C ILE A 238 -18.07 6.22 27.74
N LEU A 239 -18.66 6.07 28.92
CA LEU A 239 -19.59 4.97 29.23
C LEU A 239 -20.93 5.11 28.50
N ALA A 240 -21.46 6.33 28.38
CA ALA A 240 -22.76 6.61 27.76
C ALA A 240 -22.70 6.63 26.22
N SER A 241 -21.58 7.06 25.64
CA SER A 241 -21.36 7.07 24.18
C SER A 241 -20.85 5.75 23.62
N GLY A 242 -20.70 4.75 24.49
CA GLY A 242 -20.19 3.44 24.15
C GLY A 242 -18.71 3.51 23.73
N PHE A 243 -17.86 3.00 24.59
CA PHE A 243 -16.44 2.75 24.31
C PHE A 243 -16.24 2.06 22.93
N PHE A 244 -17.25 1.31 22.48
CA PHE A 244 -17.34 0.71 21.15
C PHE A 244 -17.44 1.74 20.00
N ALA A 245 -18.14 2.85 20.17
CA ALA A 245 -18.25 3.88 19.13
C ALA A 245 -16.94 4.65 18.97
N PHE A 246 -16.21 4.87 20.06
CA PHE A 246 -14.89 5.50 20.04
C PHE A 246 -13.83 4.56 19.42
N LEU A 247 -13.84 3.26 19.76
CA LEU A 247 -12.99 2.25 19.11
C LEU A 247 -13.32 2.12 17.62
N LEU A 248 -14.59 2.11 17.23
CA LEU A 248 -15.01 2.10 15.83
C LEU A 248 -14.59 3.37 15.08
N ALA A 249 -14.67 4.54 15.71
CA ALA A 249 -14.20 5.79 15.12
C ALA A 249 -12.67 5.83 14.94
N ILE A 250 -11.93 5.21 15.85
CA ILE A 250 -10.47 5.08 15.78
C ILE A 250 -10.04 3.94 14.82
N THR A 251 -10.84 2.90 14.69
CA THR A 251 -10.57 1.80 13.74
C THR A 251 -11.02 2.12 12.31
N ASP A 252 -11.81 3.17 12.11
CA ASP A 252 -12.13 3.65 10.78
C ASP A 252 -10.93 4.44 10.22
N LYS A 253 -9.96 3.68 9.72
CA LYS A 253 -8.67 4.13 9.17
C LYS A 253 -8.81 5.15 8.02
N THR A 254 -10.02 5.38 7.51
CA THR A 254 -10.26 6.31 6.39
C THR A 254 -10.17 7.78 6.79
N ASN A 255 -10.20 8.10 8.09
CA ASN A 255 -10.19 9.49 8.57
C ASN A 255 -8.85 9.93 9.19
N PHE A 256 -7.86 9.05 9.34
CA PHE A 256 -6.59 9.41 9.96
C PHE A 256 -5.52 9.92 8.97
N SER A 257 -5.71 9.76 7.67
CA SER A 257 -4.81 10.31 6.64
C SER A 257 -4.94 11.84 6.45
N SER A 258 -5.83 12.49 7.18
CA SER A 258 -6.00 13.95 7.15
C SER A 258 -5.38 14.67 8.35
N PHE A 259 -4.62 13.98 9.21
CA PHE A 259 -4.01 14.55 10.42
C PHE A 259 -2.51 14.30 10.58
N LEU A 260 -1.82 13.85 9.53
CA LEU A 260 -0.35 13.84 9.46
C LEU A 260 0.08 14.46 8.16
#